data_37586ac67a4f2d569ca3e320e13edfd6
#
_entry.id   37586ac67a4f2d569ca3e320e13edfd6
#
_cell.length_a   1.000
_cell.length_b   1.000
_cell.length_c   1.000
_cell.angle_alpha   90.00
_cell.angle_beta   90.00
_cell.angle_gamma   90.00
#
_symmetry.space_group_name_H-M   'P 1'
#
loop_
_entity.id
_entity.type
_entity.pdbx_description
1 polymer ?
#
loop_
_entity_poly.entity_id
_entity_poly.type
_entity_poly.pdbx_seq_one_letter_code
_entity_poly.pdbx_strand_id
1 'polypeptide(L)'
;MNVYAIRTTSGQERTVADLMASKVALKKIPVASILAPEVVKGYIFAEASGAHYIDEAMSGVRHARTRTKGKVGFEVIERFIVAKPIIEDVGLGDTVEVAGGPFRGLKAKIIDVDKSKEEVTIEFLEEGFAILPVTVHSDYVKILQKAKGESVGRKEGD
;
A
#
# COMPACT_ATOMS: atom_id res chain seq x y z
N MET A 1 -17.06 11.76 -12.62
CA MET A 1 -15.59 11.60 -12.74
C MET A 1 -15.28 10.18 -13.16
N ASN A 2 -14.27 10.00 -13.98
CA ASN A 2 -13.84 8.69 -14.47
C ASN A 2 -12.34 8.55 -14.27
N VAL A 3 -11.89 7.35 -13.98
CA VAL A 3 -10.47 7.05 -13.84
C VAL A 3 -9.95 6.41 -15.11
N TYR A 4 -8.76 6.81 -15.49
CA TYR A 4 -8.06 6.34 -16.67
C TYR A 4 -6.66 5.85 -16.29
N ALA A 5 -6.22 4.74 -16.87
CA ALA A 5 -4.85 4.28 -16.70
C ALA A 5 -3.96 4.84 -17.81
N ILE A 6 -2.78 5.26 -17.43
CA ILE A 6 -1.76 5.82 -18.32
C ILE A 6 -0.54 4.91 -18.24
N ARG A 7 -0.12 4.42 -19.39
CA ARG A 7 1.10 3.61 -19.49
C ARG A 7 2.32 4.52 -19.44
N THR A 8 3.29 4.14 -18.63
CA THR A 8 4.56 4.86 -18.44
C THR A 8 5.75 3.97 -18.75
N THR A 9 6.93 4.56 -18.82
CA THR A 9 8.17 3.80 -18.73
C THR A 9 8.30 3.27 -17.30
N SER A 10 8.53 1.95 -17.15
CA SER A 10 8.67 1.31 -15.84
C SER A 10 9.79 1.97 -15.01
N GLY A 11 9.51 2.25 -13.75
CA GLY A 11 10.41 2.97 -12.84
C GLY A 11 10.34 4.50 -12.94
N GLN A 12 9.52 5.04 -13.85
CA GLN A 12 9.32 6.48 -14.02
C GLN A 12 7.91 6.95 -13.65
N GLU A 13 7.14 6.10 -12.98
CA GLU A 13 5.74 6.35 -12.65
C GLU A 13 5.59 7.65 -11.85
N ARG A 14 6.38 7.81 -10.81
CA ARG A 14 6.35 9.00 -9.94
C ARG A 14 6.79 10.25 -10.70
N THR A 15 7.85 10.16 -11.49
CA THR A 15 8.31 11.27 -12.33
C THR A 15 7.23 11.74 -13.31
N VAL A 16 6.54 10.80 -13.95
CA VAL A 16 5.42 11.12 -14.86
C VAL A 16 4.27 11.77 -14.11
N ALA A 17 3.90 11.24 -12.94
CA ALA A 17 2.84 11.80 -12.11
C ALA A 17 3.16 13.25 -11.67
N ASP A 18 4.38 13.53 -11.22
CA ASP A 18 4.82 14.85 -10.79
C ASP A 18 4.84 15.85 -11.96
N LEU A 19 5.34 15.45 -13.12
CA LEU A 19 5.34 16.28 -14.32
C LEU A 19 3.93 16.58 -14.83
N MET A 20 3.05 15.58 -14.82
CA MET A 20 1.64 15.77 -15.17
C MET A 20 0.94 16.69 -14.16
N ALA A 21 1.14 16.51 -12.87
CA ALA A 21 0.55 17.34 -11.82
C ALA A 21 0.98 18.81 -11.98
N SER A 22 2.26 19.06 -12.23
CA SER A 22 2.79 20.40 -12.47
C SER A 22 2.14 21.06 -13.70
N LYS A 23 1.98 20.29 -14.79
CA LYS A 23 1.35 20.78 -16.01
C LYS A 23 -0.15 21.06 -15.82
N VAL A 24 -0.84 20.17 -15.11
CA VAL A 24 -2.26 20.31 -14.74
C VAL A 24 -2.48 21.60 -13.96
N ALA A 25 -1.66 21.84 -12.95
CA ALA A 25 -1.74 23.05 -12.14
C ALA A 25 -1.45 24.32 -12.98
N LEU A 26 -0.39 24.30 -13.79
CA LEU A 26 0.03 25.45 -14.60
C LEU A 26 -1.00 25.82 -15.67
N LYS A 27 -1.54 24.83 -16.37
CA LYS A 27 -2.50 25.01 -17.48
C LYS A 27 -3.95 24.94 -17.05
N LYS A 28 -4.21 24.72 -15.75
CA LYS A 28 -5.56 24.57 -15.19
C LYS A 28 -6.41 23.53 -15.91
N ILE A 29 -5.79 22.41 -16.29
CA ILE A 29 -6.49 21.28 -16.90
C ILE A 29 -7.38 20.63 -15.85
N PRO A 30 -8.66 20.30 -16.12
CA PRO A 30 -9.57 19.75 -15.13
C PRO A 30 -9.32 18.24 -14.89
N VAL A 31 -8.16 17.92 -14.33
CA VAL A 31 -7.79 16.62 -13.78
C VAL A 31 -7.91 16.70 -12.27
N ALA A 32 -8.74 15.83 -11.67
CA ALA A 32 -9.07 15.89 -10.26
C ALA A 32 -7.99 15.25 -9.37
N SER A 33 -7.42 14.14 -9.82
CA SER A 33 -6.39 13.42 -9.07
C SER A 33 -5.44 12.65 -10.00
N ILE A 34 -4.22 12.41 -9.52
CA ILE A 34 -3.22 11.55 -10.17
C ILE A 34 -2.65 10.62 -9.11
N LEU A 35 -2.64 9.32 -9.39
CA LEU A 35 -2.18 8.28 -8.48
C LEU A 35 -1.08 7.46 -9.14
N ALA A 36 0.08 7.36 -8.50
CA ALA A 36 1.19 6.51 -8.89
C ALA A 36 1.48 5.49 -7.78
N PRO A 37 0.79 4.33 -7.75
CA PRO A 37 1.02 3.32 -6.72
C PRO A 37 2.41 2.71 -6.87
N GLU A 38 3.15 2.57 -5.78
CA GLU A 38 4.51 1.99 -5.80
C GLU A 38 4.53 0.52 -6.24
N VAL A 39 3.44 -0.18 -5.98
CA VAL A 39 3.29 -1.61 -6.30
C VAL A 39 2.93 -1.88 -7.75
N VAL A 40 2.52 -0.86 -8.51
CA VAL A 40 2.13 -0.99 -9.92
C VAL A 40 3.21 -0.39 -10.81
N LYS A 41 3.92 -1.24 -11.54
CA LYS A 41 4.96 -0.79 -12.44
C LYS A 41 4.44 -0.58 -13.87
N GLY A 42 4.89 0.51 -14.49
CA GLY A 42 4.55 0.86 -15.87
C GLY A 42 3.19 1.53 -16.06
N TYR A 43 2.49 1.86 -14.96
CA TYR A 43 1.18 2.53 -15.02
C TYR A 43 1.01 3.55 -13.89
N ILE A 44 0.30 4.63 -14.22
CA ILE A 44 -0.31 5.56 -13.27
C ILE A 44 -1.79 5.71 -13.59
N PHE A 45 -2.55 6.24 -12.66
CA PHE A 45 -3.98 6.47 -12.81
C PHE A 45 -4.27 7.96 -12.67
N ALA A 46 -5.22 8.46 -13.43
CA ALA A 46 -5.66 9.84 -13.30
C ALA A 46 -7.18 9.96 -13.47
N GLU A 47 -7.76 10.87 -12.70
CA GLU A 47 -9.20 11.09 -12.64
C GLU A 47 -9.57 12.40 -13.34
N ALA A 48 -10.51 12.32 -14.28
CA ALA A 48 -11.06 13.48 -14.97
C ALA A 48 -12.49 13.22 -15.44
N SER A 49 -13.20 14.28 -15.80
CA SER A 49 -14.54 14.18 -16.39
C SER A 49 -14.53 13.60 -17.81
N GLY A 50 -13.42 13.74 -18.53
CA GLY A 50 -13.27 13.25 -19.91
C GLY A 50 -11.85 12.82 -20.22
N ALA A 51 -11.75 11.84 -21.13
CA ALA A 51 -10.47 11.26 -21.56
C ALA A 51 -9.52 12.28 -22.20
N HIS A 52 -10.06 13.26 -22.94
CA HIS A 52 -9.27 14.30 -23.61
C HIS A 52 -8.48 15.18 -22.64
N TYR A 53 -8.94 15.40 -21.41
CA TYR A 53 -8.17 16.11 -20.39
C TYR A 53 -6.93 15.32 -19.94
N ILE A 54 -7.06 14.00 -19.89
CA ILE A 54 -5.92 13.13 -19.60
C ILE A 54 -4.92 13.17 -20.76
N ASP A 55 -5.41 13.08 -22.00
CA ASP A 55 -4.57 13.15 -23.20
C ASP A 55 -3.83 14.50 -23.28
N GLU A 56 -4.50 15.60 -22.94
CA GLU A 56 -3.88 16.93 -22.82
C GLU A 56 -2.83 16.99 -21.69
N ALA A 57 -3.15 16.45 -20.53
CA ALA A 57 -2.25 16.45 -19.38
C ALA A 57 -0.97 15.65 -19.64
N MET A 58 -1.07 14.49 -20.33
CA MET A 58 0.08 13.65 -20.63
C MET A 58 0.87 14.07 -21.86
N SER A 59 0.30 14.88 -22.77
CA SER A 59 0.96 15.35 -23.99
C SER A 59 2.28 16.07 -23.69
N GLY A 60 3.38 15.64 -24.31
CA GLY A 60 4.71 16.20 -24.11
C GLY A 60 5.35 15.89 -22.75
N VAL A 61 4.72 15.07 -21.93
CA VAL A 61 5.32 14.61 -20.67
C VAL A 61 6.27 13.45 -20.96
N ARG A 62 7.54 13.63 -20.56
CA ARG A 62 8.57 12.60 -20.75
C ARG A 62 8.18 11.33 -20.00
N HIS A 63 8.38 10.17 -20.63
CA HIS A 63 8.06 8.83 -20.12
C HIS A 63 6.56 8.51 -19.98
N ALA A 64 5.64 9.43 -20.23
CA ALA A 64 4.24 9.10 -20.47
C ALA A 64 4.10 8.50 -21.87
N ARG A 65 3.49 7.32 -21.98
CA ARG A 65 3.39 6.59 -23.27
C ARG A 65 2.04 6.78 -23.92
N THR A 66 1.03 6.17 -23.36
CA THR A 66 -0.32 6.19 -23.90
C THR A 66 -1.35 5.96 -22.80
N ARG A 67 -2.50 6.56 -22.95
CA ARG A 67 -3.66 6.22 -22.14
C ARG A 67 -4.26 4.91 -22.64
N THR A 68 -4.64 4.02 -21.73
CA THR A 68 -5.37 2.80 -22.10
C THR A 68 -6.78 3.15 -22.61
N LYS A 69 -7.30 2.33 -23.53
CA LYS A 69 -8.68 2.47 -23.98
C LYS A 69 -9.64 2.12 -22.84
N GLY A 70 -10.66 2.95 -22.66
CA GLY A 70 -11.68 2.72 -21.63
C GLY A 70 -11.37 3.38 -20.29
N LYS A 71 -12.28 3.17 -19.36
CA LYS A 71 -12.24 3.66 -17.97
C LYS A 71 -11.80 2.53 -17.07
N VAL A 72 -11.13 2.87 -15.98
CA VAL A 72 -10.78 1.91 -14.94
C VAL A 72 -11.86 1.96 -13.87
N GLY A 73 -12.37 0.80 -13.47
CA GLY A 73 -13.31 0.70 -12.34
C GLY A 73 -12.64 1.12 -11.04
N PHE A 74 -13.40 1.76 -10.16
CA PHE A 74 -12.89 2.21 -8.86
C PHE A 74 -12.35 1.04 -8.03
N GLU A 75 -12.95 -0.13 -8.13
CA GLU A 75 -12.56 -1.35 -7.43
C GLU A 75 -11.11 -1.77 -7.70
N VAL A 76 -10.60 -1.45 -8.91
CA VAL A 76 -9.20 -1.73 -9.28
C VAL A 76 -8.24 -0.83 -8.51
N ILE A 77 -8.66 0.39 -8.20
CA ILE A 77 -7.82 1.44 -7.63
C ILE A 77 -7.96 1.48 -6.11
N GLU A 78 -9.14 1.15 -5.59
CA GLU A 78 -9.46 1.16 -4.17
C GLU A 78 -8.39 0.41 -3.34
N ARG A 79 -7.96 -0.74 -3.80
CA ARG A 79 -6.91 -1.54 -3.15
C ARG A 79 -5.54 -0.85 -3.05
N PHE A 80 -5.31 0.22 -3.84
CA PHE A 80 -4.07 1.01 -3.78
C PHE A 80 -4.21 2.27 -2.96
N ILE A 81 -5.44 2.71 -2.70
CA ILE A 81 -5.76 3.92 -1.93
C ILE A 81 -6.07 3.57 -0.48
N VAL A 82 -6.84 2.50 -0.28
CA VAL A 82 -7.14 1.98 1.05
C VAL A 82 -5.98 1.09 1.48
N ALA A 83 -5.07 1.66 2.26
CA ALA A 83 -4.14 0.84 3.02
C ALA A 83 -5.00 0.02 4.00
N LYS A 84 -5.06 -1.31 3.80
CA LYS A 84 -5.60 -2.18 4.84
C LYS A 84 -4.73 -1.96 6.07
N PRO A 85 -5.32 -1.62 7.22
CA PRO A 85 -4.54 -1.53 8.44
C PRO A 85 -3.80 -2.84 8.64
N ILE A 86 -2.49 -2.78 8.87
CA ILE A 86 -1.65 -3.97 9.09
C ILE A 86 -2.22 -4.81 10.23
N ILE A 87 -2.90 -4.17 11.18
CA ILE A 87 -3.56 -4.82 12.32
C ILE A 87 -4.60 -5.88 11.92
N GLU A 88 -5.20 -5.78 10.75
CA GLU A 88 -6.14 -6.80 10.25
C GLU A 88 -5.43 -8.06 9.77
N ASP A 89 -4.19 -7.91 9.33
CA ASP A 89 -3.38 -9.00 8.78
C ASP A 89 -2.50 -9.69 9.82
N VAL A 90 -2.26 -9.06 10.98
CA VAL A 90 -1.44 -9.63 12.04
C VAL A 90 -2.25 -10.55 12.95
N GLY A 91 -1.62 -11.62 13.40
CA GLY A 91 -2.20 -12.58 14.32
C GLY A 91 -1.23 -12.98 15.44
N LEU A 92 -1.78 -13.59 16.47
CA LEU A 92 -0.98 -14.17 17.56
C LEU A 92 -0.01 -15.21 17.00
N GLY A 93 1.24 -15.14 17.43
CA GLY A 93 2.29 -16.07 17.04
C GLY A 93 2.96 -15.74 15.71
N ASP A 94 2.52 -14.73 14.98
CA ASP A 94 3.20 -14.26 13.76
C ASP A 94 4.60 -13.76 14.10
N THR A 95 5.55 -14.04 13.21
CA THR A 95 6.91 -13.48 13.28
C THR A 95 6.96 -12.20 12.47
N VAL A 96 7.43 -11.13 13.07
CA VAL A 96 7.52 -9.80 12.49
C VAL A 96 8.92 -9.22 12.61
N GLU A 97 9.23 -8.26 11.76
CA GLU A 97 10.40 -7.38 11.88
C GLU A 97 9.90 -5.99 12.27
N VAL A 98 10.57 -5.36 13.22
CA VAL A 98 10.27 -3.98 13.61
C VAL A 98 10.80 -3.03 12.53
N ALA A 99 9.91 -2.28 11.91
CA ALA A 99 10.24 -1.40 10.78
C ALA A 99 10.62 0.03 11.21
N GLY A 100 10.33 0.41 12.46
CA GLY A 100 10.55 1.77 12.95
C GLY A 100 10.92 1.84 14.42
N GLY A 101 11.35 3.02 14.88
CA GLY A 101 11.71 3.28 16.26
C GLY A 101 13.07 2.71 16.70
N PRO A 102 13.33 2.65 18.01
CA PRO A 102 14.63 2.24 18.56
C PRO A 102 14.95 0.75 18.33
N PHE A 103 13.94 -0.06 18.02
CA PHE A 103 14.08 -1.51 17.82
C PHE A 103 14.05 -1.91 16.35
N ARG A 104 14.23 -0.97 15.44
CA ARG A 104 14.20 -1.21 14.00
C ARG A 104 15.18 -2.31 13.58
N GLY A 105 14.69 -3.26 12.77
CA GLY A 105 15.47 -4.38 12.23
C GLY A 105 15.47 -5.63 13.12
N LEU A 106 14.95 -5.54 14.35
CA LEU A 106 14.84 -6.70 15.23
C LEU A 106 13.65 -7.57 14.86
N LYS A 107 13.84 -8.88 14.98
CA LYS A 107 12.79 -9.88 14.81
C LYS A 107 12.07 -10.14 16.11
N ALA A 108 10.77 -10.25 16.04
CA ALA A 108 9.92 -10.47 17.20
C ALA A 108 8.73 -11.37 16.85
N LYS A 109 8.10 -11.92 17.88
CA LYS A 109 6.88 -12.71 17.80
C LYS A 109 5.73 -11.93 18.41
N ILE A 110 4.58 -11.93 17.76
CA ILE A 110 3.38 -11.26 18.27
C ILE A 110 2.77 -12.14 19.36
N ILE A 111 2.60 -11.57 20.56
CA ILE A 111 2.02 -12.25 21.72
C ILE A 111 0.65 -11.69 22.10
N ASP A 112 0.30 -10.48 21.65
CA ASP A 112 -1.02 -9.89 21.85
C ASP A 112 -1.34 -8.88 20.73
N VAL A 113 -2.63 -8.70 20.42
CA VAL A 113 -3.12 -7.80 19.35
C VAL A 113 -4.33 -7.03 19.88
N ASP A 114 -4.18 -5.70 19.98
CA ASP A 114 -5.29 -4.78 20.28
C ASP A 114 -5.74 -4.07 19.00
N LYS A 115 -6.79 -4.60 18.37
CA LYS A 115 -7.32 -4.02 17.13
C LYS A 115 -7.95 -2.64 17.31
N SER A 116 -8.43 -2.35 18.51
CA SER A 116 -9.10 -1.07 18.80
C SER A 116 -8.13 0.10 18.88
N LYS A 117 -6.91 -0.17 19.32
CA LYS A 117 -5.81 0.80 19.44
C LYS A 117 -4.81 0.73 18.28
N GLU A 118 -4.98 -0.25 17.38
CA GLU A 118 -4.02 -0.56 16.32
C GLU A 118 -2.62 -0.86 16.85
N GLU A 119 -2.56 -1.55 18.02
CA GLU A 119 -1.32 -1.90 18.70
C GLU A 119 -1.11 -3.41 18.73
N VAL A 120 0.16 -3.81 18.70
CA VAL A 120 0.60 -5.19 18.88
C VAL A 120 1.63 -5.25 20.00
N THR A 121 1.54 -6.29 20.83
CA THR A 121 2.57 -6.60 21.82
C THR A 121 3.48 -7.68 21.25
N ILE A 122 4.77 -7.40 21.24
CA ILE A 122 5.80 -8.25 20.65
C ILE A 122 6.82 -8.69 21.69
N GLU A 123 7.37 -9.88 21.47
CA GLU A 123 8.50 -10.43 22.22
C GLU A 123 9.67 -10.66 21.27
N PHE A 124 10.84 -10.12 21.61
CA PHE A 124 12.02 -10.23 20.74
C PHE A 124 12.57 -11.66 20.72
N LEU A 125 12.99 -12.12 19.54
CA LEU A 125 13.54 -13.46 19.32
C LEU A 125 15.07 -13.51 19.51
N GLU A 126 15.76 -12.37 19.58
CA GLU A 126 17.20 -12.29 19.68
C GLU A 126 17.65 -12.42 21.15
N GLU A 127 18.65 -13.26 21.37
CA GLU A 127 19.30 -13.41 22.67
C GLU A 127 19.99 -12.10 23.09
N GLY A 128 19.80 -11.69 24.35
CA GLY A 128 20.44 -10.49 24.90
C GLY A 128 19.54 -9.24 24.96
N PHE A 129 18.38 -9.24 24.34
CA PHE A 129 17.34 -8.25 24.60
C PHE A 129 16.46 -8.73 25.78
N ALA A 130 16.13 -7.80 26.66
CA ALA A 130 15.28 -8.11 27.82
C ALA A 130 13.98 -8.80 27.36
N ILE A 131 13.63 -9.88 28.03
CA ILE A 131 12.44 -10.72 27.78
C ILE A 131 11.14 -9.97 28.16
N LEU A 132 11.13 -8.65 28.06
CA LEU A 132 9.97 -7.84 28.39
C LEU A 132 9.16 -7.60 27.11
N PRO A 133 7.85 -7.91 27.14
CA PRO A 133 6.96 -7.57 26.04
C PRO A 133 6.94 -6.07 25.79
N VAL A 134 7.00 -5.68 24.53
CA VAL A 134 6.94 -4.29 24.10
C VAL A 134 5.69 -4.09 23.24
N THR A 135 4.88 -3.10 23.58
CA THR A 135 3.72 -2.72 22.78
C THR A 135 4.12 -1.63 21.80
N VAL A 136 3.84 -1.86 20.52
CA VAL A 136 4.12 -0.94 19.42
C VAL A 136 2.90 -0.80 18.52
N HIS A 137 2.79 0.34 17.84
CA HIS A 137 1.74 0.51 16.83
C HIS A 137 1.95 -0.45 15.67
N SER A 138 0.88 -0.98 15.10
CA SER A 138 0.92 -1.98 14.02
C SER A 138 1.70 -1.52 12.78
N ASP A 139 1.73 -0.22 12.50
CA ASP A 139 2.49 0.36 11.37
C ASP A 139 4.01 0.19 11.52
N TYR A 140 4.50 -0.09 12.74
CA TYR A 140 5.92 -0.33 13.00
C TYR A 140 6.36 -1.78 12.87
N VAL A 141 5.47 -2.67 12.47
CA VAL A 141 5.81 -4.08 12.28
C VAL A 141 5.57 -4.52 10.84
N LYS A 142 6.44 -5.39 10.34
CA LYS A 142 6.34 -6.03 9.03
C LYS A 142 6.27 -7.54 9.23
N ILE A 143 5.24 -8.18 8.69
CA ILE A 143 5.06 -9.63 8.81
C ILE A 143 6.14 -10.33 7.98
N LEU A 144 6.95 -11.17 8.62
CA LEU A 144 7.93 -12.04 7.97
C LEU A 144 7.37 -13.43 7.74
N GLN A 145 6.67 -13.98 8.74
CA GLN A 145 6.10 -15.32 8.69
C GLN A 145 4.81 -15.37 9.50
N LYS A 146 3.76 -15.92 8.90
CA LYS A 146 2.52 -16.23 9.58
C LYS A 146 2.69 -17.41 10.52
N ALA A 147 2.07 -17.35 11.71
CA ALA A 147 1.92 -18.53 12.55
C ALA A 147 1.21 -19.61 11.74
N LYS A 148 1.69 -20.85 11.76
CA LYS A 148 0.97 -21.97 11.17
C LYS A 148 -0.36 -22.08 11.92
N GLY A 149 -1.45 -21.74 11.23
CA GLY A 149 -2.78 -21.93 11.79
C GLY A 149 -2.97 -23.39 12.14
N GLU A 150 -3.22 -23.69 13.41
CA GLU A 150 -3.93 -24.89 13.77
C GLU A 150 -5.30 -24.78 13.08
N SER A 151 -5.48 -25.55 12.03
CA SER A 151 -6.81 -25.87 11.54
C SER A 151 -7.52 -26.57 12.70
N VAL A 152 -8.34 -25.82 13.42
CA VAL A 152 -9.33 -26.41 14.32
C VAL A 152 -10.27 -27.19 13.41
N GLY A 153 -9.97 -28.45 13.26
CA GLY A 153 -10.87 -29.41 12.65
C GLY A 153 -12.17 -29.38 13.45
N ARG A 154 -13.21 -28.82 12.86
CA ARG A 154 -14.57 -29.11 13.27
C ARG A 154 -14.73 -30.63 13.12
N LYS A 155 -14.62 -31.34 14.22
CA LYS A 155 -15.27 -32.62 14.35
C LYS A 155 -16.76 -32.36 14.41
N GLU A 156 -17.45 -32.50 13.30
CA GLU A 156 -18.84 -32.87 13.35
C GLU A 156 -18.87 -34.28 13.99
N GLY A 157 -19.28 -34.33 15.23
CA GLY A 157 -19.69 -35.51 15.90
C GLY A 157 -21.17 -35.75 15.60
N ASP A 158 -21.51 -36.98 15.30
CA ASP A 158 -22.86 -37.50 15.23
C ASP A 158 -23.79 -37.02 16.32
#